data_19319bdde60236ce23e6011adcd636f1
#
_entry.id   19319bdde60236ce23e6011adcd636f1
#
_cell.length_a   1.000
_cell.length_b   1.000
_cell.length_c   1.000
_cell.angle_alpha   90.00
_cell.angle_beta   90.00
_cell.angle_gamma   90.00
#
_symmetry.space_group_name_H-M   'P 1'
#
loop_
_entity.id
_entity.type
_entity.pdbx_description
1 polymer ?
#
loop_
_entity_poly.entity_id
_entity_poly.type
_entity_poly.pdbx_seq_one_letter_code
_entity_poly.pdbx_strand_id
1 'polypeptide(L)'
;PEYDINLITDSKKLADIFEATTSLCNQPKKVSNWILGETMRILKDKDMEPEDITFLPENLAKLIKLVEAGTINGSVAKDIFAVIFDEDVDPEAYVKEKGLAQVSDEGELRSVVEKVIADNPQSVEDYRNGKDKAIGFLVGQTMKAMKGKANPGLVNKILKELL
;
A
#
# COMPACT_ATOMS: atom_id res chain seq x y z
N PRO A 1 10.89 17.56 5.54
CA PRO A 1 11.82 17.99 6.58
C PRO A 1 13.22 18.19 6.00
N GLU A 2 14.02 19.10 6.57
CA GLU A 2 15.39 19.38 6.13
C GLU A 2 16.28 18.13 6.19
N TYR A 3 16.05 17.27 7.17
CA TYR A 3 16.75 15.98 7.30
C TYR A 3 16.52 15.07 6.09
N ASP A 4 15.28 14.97 5.59
CA ASP A 4 14.96 14.13 4.43
C ASP A 4 15.62 14.68 3.16
N ILE A 5 15.67 16.02 3.03
CA ILE A 5 16.32 16.70 1.90
C ILE A 5 17.80 16.32 1.86
N ASN A 6 18.50 16.44 3.02
CA ASN A 6 19.91 16.12 3.11
C ASN A 6 20.19 14.66 2.70
N LEU A 7 19.41 13.69 3.21
CA LEU A 7 19.59 12.28 2.86
C LEU A 7 19.38 11.99 1.36
N ILE A 8 18.41 12.65 0.72
CA ILE A 8 18.15 12.46 -0.72
C ILE A 8 19.26 13.13 -1.54
N THR A 9 19.74 14.31 -1.13
CA THR A 9 20.74 15.06 -1.87
C THR A 9 22.17 14.58 -1.66
N ASP A 10 22.44 13.72 -0.67
CA ASP A 10 23.74 13.08 -0.46
C ASP A 10 24.13 12.14 -1.62
N SER A 11 23.14 11.57 -2.33
CA SER A 11 23.35 10.82 -3.57
C SER A 11 22.70 11.53 -4.74
N LYS A 12 23.47 11.80 -5.79
CA LYS A 12 22.95 12.35 -7.04
C LYS A 12 21.88 11.43 -7.63
N LYS A 13 22.07 10.13 -7.57
CA LYS A 13 21.12 9.15 -8.08
C LYS A 13 19.76 9.23 -7.37
N LEU A 14 19.75 9.35 -6.04
CA LEU A 14 18.52 9.52 -5.28
C LEU A 14 17.83 10.85 -5.58
N ALA A 15 18.60 11.93 -5.73
CA ALA A 15 18.06 13.24 -6.10
C ALA A 15 17.42 13.20 -7.49
N ASP A 16 18.07 12.62 -8.48
CA ASP A 16 17.56 12.47 -9.84
C ASP A 16 16.26 11.64 -9.87
N ILE A 17 16.20 10.52 -9.12
CA ILE A 17 14.99 9.69 -8.97
C ILE A 17 13.87 10.50 -8.30
N PHE A 18 14.19 11.23 -7.23
CA PHE A 18 13.20 12.05 -6.53
C PHE A 18 12.58 13.11 -7.43
N GLU A 19 13.40 13.88 -8.15
CA GLU A 19 12.95 14.95 -9.05
C GLU A 19 12.11 14.39 -10.20
N ALA A 20 12.61 13.36 -10.87
CA ALA A 20 11.91 12.73 -11.99
C ALA A 20 10.56 12.13 -11.56
N THR A 21 10.54 11.35 -10.47
CA THR A 21 9.30 10.74 -9.95
C THR A 21 8.31 11.82 -9.50
N THR A 22 8.78 12.86 -8.80
CA THR A 22 7.93 13.95 -8.32
C THR A 22 7.31 14.72 -9.48
N SER A 23 8.06 15.00 -10.54
CA SER A 23 7.53 15.69 -11.72
C SER A 23 6.41 14.91 -12.42
N LEU A 24 6.45 13.58 -12.36
CA LEU A 24 5.46 12.69 -12.96
C LEU A 24 4.19 12.50 -12.14
N CYS A 25 4.29 12.49 -10.79
CA CYS A 25 3.13 12.21 -9.92
C CYS A 25 2.67 13.40 -9.08
N ASN A 26 3.45 14.47 -8.97
CA ASN A 26 3.19 15.67 -8.17
C ASN A 26 2.91 15.36 -6.68
N GLN A 27 3.61 14.38 -6.11
CA GLN A 27 3.43 13.91 -4.72
C GLN A 27 4.78 13.85 -3.97
N PRO A 28 5.49 15.00 -3.77
CA PRO A 28 6.87 15.01 -3.27
C PRO A 28 7.03 14.30 -1.91
N LYS A 29 6.06 14.47 -1.00
CA LYS A 29 6.11 13.82 0.31
C LYS A 29 6.03 12.29 0.21
N LYS A 30 5.22 11.77 -0.72
CA LYS A 30 5.10 10.32 -0.91
C LYS A 30 6.33 9.75 -1.60
N VAL A 31 6.85 10.45 -2.60
CA VAL A 31 8.12 10.09 -3.25
C VAL A 31 9.25 10.03 -2.21
N SER A 32 9.38 11.05 -1.37
CA SER A 32 10.36 11.05 -0.26
C SER A 32 10.18 9.84 0.66
N ASN A 33 8.95 9.52 1.07
CA ASN A 33 8.67 8.36 1.91
C ASN A 33 9.05 7.03 1.24
N TRP A 34 8.83 6.88 -0.06
CA TRP A 34 9.22 5.68 -0.80
C TRP A 34 10.74 5.55 -0.92
N ILE A 35 11.44 6.65 -1.19
CA ILE A 35 12.91 6.66 -1.29
C ILE A 35 13.53 6.38 0.08
N LEU A 36 13.21 7.17 1.10
CA LEU A 36 13.84 7.05 2.43
C LEU A 36 13.37 5.82 3.22
N GLY A 37 12.18 5.32 2.91
CA GLY A 37 11.64 4.11 3.52
C GLY A 37 12.03 2.86 2.73
N GLU A 38 11.26 2.54 1.72
CA GLU A 38 11.37 1.24 1.04
C GLU A 38 12.63 1.11 0.17
N THR A 39 13.03 2.15 -0.57
CA THR A 39 14.25 2.10 -1.40
C THR A 39 15.48 1.90 -0.55
N MET A 40 15.68 2.71 0.49
CA MET A 40 16.83 2.58 1.39
C MET A 40 16.83 1.26 2.16
N ARG A 41 15.65 0.73 2.51
CA ARG A 41 15.53 -0.58 3.14
C ARG A 41 16.02 -1.69 2.20
N ILE A 42 15.57 -1.69 0.93
CA ILE A 42 15.98 -2.71 -0.05
C ILE A 42 17.48 -2.61 -0.34
N LEU A 43 18.02 -1.41 -0.52
CA LEU A 43 19.46 -1.20 -0.70
C LEU A 43 20.25 -1.82 0.44
N LYS A 44 19.85 -1.53 1.69
CA LYS A 44 20.50 -2.08 2.88
C LYS A 44 20.38 -3.61 2.95
N ASP A 45 19.18 -4.15 2.68
CA ASP A 45 18.94 -5.61 2.75
C ASP A 45 19.76 -6.38 1.69
N LYS A 46 20.06 -5.72 0.56
CA LYS A 46 20.83 -6.30 -0.56
C LYS A 46 22.32 -5.90 -0.57
N ASP A 47 22.78 -5.12 0.39
CA ASP A 47 24.14 -4.56 0.45
C ASP A 47 24.52 -3.81 -0.85
N MET A 48 23.57 -2.96 -1.31
CA MET A 48 23.68 -2.15 -2.54
C MET A 48 23.79 -0.68 -2.21
N GLU A 49 24.47 0.07 -3.10
CA GLU A 49 24.54 1.53 -3.04
C GLU A 49 23.45 2.19 -3.92
N PRO A 50 23.09 3.46 -3.69
CA PRO A 50 22.13 4.17 -4.51
C PRO A 50 22.42 4.16 -6.01
N GLU A 51 23.69 4.14 -6.38
CA GLU A 51 24.17 4.10 -7.75
C GLU A 51 23.83 2.79 -8.49
N ASP A 52 23.55 1.72 -7.75
CA ASP A 52 23.17 0.40 -8.29
C ASP A 52 21.67 0.33 -8.68
N ILE A 53 20.88 1.36 -8.35
CA ILE A 53 19.45 1.41 -8.68
C ILE A 53 19.25 1.46 -10.20
N THR A 54 18.48 0.52 -10.71
CA THR A 54 18.20 0.39 -12.16
C THR A 54 16.77 0.68 -12.54
N PHE A 55 15.83 0.66 -11.60
CA PHE A 55 14.42 0.92 -11.92
C PHE A 55 14.18 2.36 -12.42
N LEU A 56 13.18 2.50 -13.28
CA LEU A 56 12.80 3.79 -13.86
C LEU A 56 11.87 4.59 -12.92
N PRO A 57 12.11 5.91 -12.76
CA PRO A 57 11.24 6.78 -11.95
C PRO A 57 9.76 6.75 -12.35
N GLU A 58 9.48 6.48 -13.64
CA GLU A 58 8.13 6.34 -14.19
C GLU A 58 7.35 5.20 -13.49
N ASN A 59 8.00 4.08 -13.22
CA ASN A 59 7.37 2.93 -12.58
C ASN A 59 7.07 3.21 -11.10
N LEU A 60 7.96 3.92 -10.39
CA LEU A 60 7.66 4.39 -9.03
C LEU A 60 6.50 5.42 -9.03
N ALA A 61 6.47 6.34 -10.00
CA ALA A 61 5.39 7.31 -10.11
C ALA A 61 4.03 6.65 -10.39
N LYS A 62 3.98 5.66 -11.27
CA LYS A 62 2.77 4.86 -11.54
C LYS A 62 2.32 4.10 -10.30
N LEU A 63 3.24 3.48 -9.57
CA LEU A 63 2.93 2.76 -8.33
C LEU A 63 2.28 3.70 -7.29
N ILE A 64 2.85 4.89 -7.09
CA ILE A 64 2.29 5.90 -6.19
C ILE A 64 0.87 6.29 -6.62
N LYS A 65 0.64 6.51 -7.93
CA LYS A 65 -0.69 6.84 -8.46
C LYS A 65 -1.71 5.71 -8.23
N LEU A 66 -1.31 4.43 -8.37
CA LEU A 66 -2.19 3.29 -8.10
C LEU A 66 -2.63 3.23 -6.62
N VAL A 67 -1.73 3.55 -5.70
CA VAL A 67 -2.07 3.66 -4.26
C VAL A 67 -3.04 4.82 -4.01
N GLU A 68 -2.77 5.99 -4.61
CA GLU A 68 -3.62 7.17 -4.47
C GLU A 68 -5.03 6.98 -5.02
N ALA A 69 -5.14 6.30 -6.14
CA ALA A 69 -6.42 5.95 -6.74
C ALA A 69 -7.18 4.87 -5.95
N GLY A 70 -6.55 4.28 -4.92
CA GLY A 70 -7.12 3.16 -4.18
C GLY A 70 -7.20 1.86 -4.98
N THR A 71 -6.50 1.76 -6.11
CA THR A 71 -6.44 0.53 -6.92
C THR A 71 -5.72 -0.58 -6.19
N ILE A 72 -4.70 -0.26 -5.41
CA ILE A 72 -3.99 -1.18 -4.53
C ILE A 72 -3.76 -0.53 -3.16
N ASN A 73 -3.61 -1.35 -2.11
CA ASN A 73 -3.24 -0.84 -0.78
C ASN A 73 -1.71 -0.76 -0.61
N GLY A 74 -1.27 -0.12 0.49
CA GLY A 74 0.14 0.09 0.77
C GLY A 74 0.95 -1.20 0.94
N SER A 75 0.35 -2.28 1.43
CA SER A 75 1.03 -3.58 1.57
C SER A 75 1.33 -4.19 0.21
N VAL A 76 0.31 -4.28 -0.65
CA VAL A 76 0.46 -4.76 -2.04
C VAL A 76 1.44 -3.89 -2.81
N ALA A 77 1.42 -2.56 -2.59
CA ALA A 77 2.35 -1.65 -3.24
C ALA A 77 3.81 -1.93 -2.87
N LYS A 78 4.10 -2.29 -1.61
CA LYS A 78 5.46 -2.66 -1.18
C LYS A 78 5.93 -3.95 -1.84
N ASP A 79 5.06 -4.94 -1.96
CA ASP A 79 5.37 -6.20 -2.64
C ASP A 79 5.68 -5.94 -4.12
N ILE A 80 4.86 -5.11 -4.79
CA ILE A 80 5.08 -4.72 -6.19
C ILE A 80 6.38 -3.92 -6.33
N PHE A 81 6.67 -3.00 -5.38
CA PHE A 81 7.89 -2.21 -5.44
C PHE A 81 9.15 -3.06 -5.35
N ALA A 82 9.14 -4.13 -4.56
CA ALA A 82 10.26 -5.08 -4.53
C ALA A 82 10.51 -5.69 -5.91
N VAL A 83 9.45 -6.02 -6.66
CA VAL A 83 9.58 -6.52 -8.04
C VAL A 83 10.06 -5.41 -9.00
N ILE A 84 9.54 -4.19 -8.87
CA ILE A 84 10.01 -3.03 -9.66
C ILE A 84 11.51 -2.81 -9.42
N PHE A 85 11.95 -2.90 -8.17
CA PHE A 85 13.35 -2.67 -7.82
C PHE A 85 14.29 -3.67 -8.51
N ASP A 86 13.87 -4.92 -8.66
CA ASP A 86 14.68 -6.00 -9.23
C ASP A 86 14.56 -6.12 -10.76
N GLU A 87 13.36 -5.92 -11.29
CA GLU A 87 13.02 -6.26 -12.68
C GLU A 87 12.50 -5.07 -13.50
N ASP A 88 12.33 -3.90 -12.88
CA ASP A 88 11.79 -2.67 -13.49
C ASP A 88 10.48 -2.88 -14.26
N VAL A 89 9.54 -3.65 -13.68
CA VAL A 89 8.25 -3.95 -14.30
C VAL A 89 7.31 -2.73 -14.27
N ASP A 90 6.44 -2.63 -15.28
CA ASP A 90 5.33 -1.67 -15.27
C ASP A 90 4.29 -2.09 -14.22
N PRO A 91 4.04 -1.30 -13.16
CA PRO A 91 3.14 -1.70 -12.09
C PRO A 91 1.67 -1.80 -12.51
N GLU A 92 1.22 -1.04 -13.51
CA GLU A 92 -0.16 -1.12 -14.00
C GLU A 92 -0.40 -2.45 -14.70
N ALA A 93 0.54 -2.85 -15.57
CA ALA A 93 0.51 -4.13 -16.24
C ALA A 93 0.60 -5.29 -15.24
N TYR A 94 1.50 -5.19 -14.27
CA TYR A 94 1.70 -6.20 -13.23
C TYR A 94 0.45 -6.39 -12.35
N VAL A 95 -0.17 -5.31 -11.89
CA VAL A 95 -1.44 -5.35 -11.13
C VAL A 95 -2.53 -6.04 -11.92
N LYS A 96 -2.67 -5.73 -13.20
CA LYS A 96 -3.66 -6.33 -14.09
C LYS A 96 -3.41 -7.82 -14.30
N GLU A 97 -2.18 -8.20 -14.64
CA GLU A 97 -1.79 -9.58 -14.89
C GLU A 97 -1.99 -10.47 -13.67
N LYS A 98 -1.56 -9.99 -12.50
CA LYS A 98 -1.66 -10.74 -11.25
C LYS A 98 -3.01 -10.61 -10.53
N GLY A 99 -3.93 -9.80 -11.07
CA GLY A 99 -5.24 -9.57 -10.46
C GLY A 99 -5.14 -8.99 -9.05
N LEU A 100 -4.25 -8.00 -8.82
CA LEU A 100 -3.96 -7.42 -7.51
C LEU A 100 -4.80 -6.18 -7.19
N ALA A 101 -5.64 -5.72 -8.11
CA ALA A 101 -6.53 -4.59 -7.89
C ALA A 101 -7.44 -4.86 -6.69
N GLN A 102 -7.65 -3.82 -5.86
CA GLN A 102 -8.56 -3.91 -4.72
C GLN A 102 -10.00 -4.13 -5.19
N VAL A 103 -10.70 -5.00 -4.45
CA VAL A 103 -12.14 -5.11 -4.57
C VAL A 103 -12.75 -3.89 -3.87
N SER A 104 -13.36 -3.01 -4.65
CA SER A 104 -14.06 -1.81 -4.18
C SER A 104 -15.59 -1.93 -4.39
N ASP A 105 -16.07 -3.08 -4.85
CA ASP A 105 -17.49 -3.37 -4.95
C ASP A 105 -18.08 -3.49 -3.55
N GLU A 106 -18.92 -2.53 -3.18
CA GLU A 106 -19.53 -2.44 -1.85
C GLU A 106 -20.45 -3.64 -1.57
N GLY A 107 -21.10 -4.19 -2.59
CA GLY A 107 -21.97 -5.35 -2.46
C GLY A 107 -21.17 -6.62 -2.14
N GLU A 108 -20.08 -6.85 -2.86
CA GLU A 108 -19.18 -7.98 -2.58
C GLU A 108 -18.55 -7.87 -1.20
N LEU A 109 -18.04 -6.68 -0.84
CA LEU A 109 -17.46 -6.44 0.48
C LEU A 109 -18.49 -6.63 1.60
N ARG A 110 -19.73 -6.15 1.43
CA ARG A 110 -20.81 -6.29 2.40
C ARG A 110 -21.12 -7.76 2.67
N SER A 111 -21.22 -8.58 1.65
CA SER A 111 -21.46 -10.03 1.79
C SER A 111 -20.36 -10.74 2.60
N VAL A 112 -19.09 -10.37 2.36
CA VAL A 112 -17.97 -10.93 3.11
C VAL A 112 -17.97 -10.42 4.56
N VAL A 113 -18.26 -9.15 4.78
CA VAL A 113 -18.35 -8.56 6.13
C VAL A 113 -19.48 -9.21 6.93
N GLU A 114 -20.65 -9.41 6.35
CA GLU A 114 -21.79 -10.10 7.00
C GLU A 114 -21.41 -11.51 7.45
N LYS A 115 -20.69 -12.24 6.58
CA LYS A 115 -20.17 -13.55 6.94
C LYS A 115 -19.17 -13.51 8.09
N VAL A 116 -18.23 -12.56 8.05
CA VAL A 116 -17.24 -12.38 9.14
C VAL A 116 -17.95 -12.02 10.45
N ILE A 117 -18.99 -11.19 10.43
CA ILE A 117 -19.81 -10.87 11.61
C ILE A 117 -20.48 -12.14 12.15
N ALA A 118 -21.09 -12.94 11.28
CA ALA A 118 -21.74 -14.19 11.68
C ALA A 118 -20.78 -15.23 12.29
N ASP A 119 -19.56 -15.33 11.72
CA ASP A 119 -18.53 -16.28 12.17
C ASP A 119 -17.81 -15.82 13.46
N ASN A 120 -18.00 -14.56 13.90
CA ASN A 120 -17.29 -13.99 15.06
C ASN A 120 -18.22 -13.31 16.08
N PRO A 121 -19.26 -13.99 16.59
CA PRO A 121 -20.27 -13.38 17.45
C PRO A 121 -19.70 -12.77 18.74
N GLN A 122 -18.68 -13.36 19.33
CA GLN A 122 -18.03 -12.84 20.53
C GLN A 122 -17.36 -11.47 20.29
N SER A 123 -16.71 -11.29 19.14
CA SER A 123 -16.08 -10.01 18.80
C SER A 123 -17.11 -8.93 18.51
N VAL A 124 -18.25 -9.31 17.94
CA VAL A 124 -19.40 -8.42 17.74
C VAL A 124 -19.96 -7.96 19.08
N GLU A 125 -20.18 -8.87 20.03
CA GLU A 125 -20.66 -8.55 21.37
C GLU A 125 -19.67 -7.66 22.12
N ASP A 126 -18.37 -7.97 22.05
CA ASP A 126 -17.33 -7.15 22.63
C ASP A 126 -17.33 -5.70 22.10
N TYR A 127 -17.52 -5.53 20.80
CA TYR A 127 -17.64 -4.20 20.19
C TYR A 127 -18.90 -3.46 20.68
N ARG A 128 -20.04 -4.11 20.70
CA ARG A 128 -21.31 -3.55 21.22
C ARG A 128 -21.24 -3.18 22.71
N ASN A 129 -20.40 -3.85 23.46
CA ASN A 129 -20.10 -3.57 24.86
C ASN A 129 -19.01 -2.49 25.07
N GLY A 130 -18.65 -1.76 24.01
CA GLY A 130 -17.72 -0.61 24.06
C GLY A 130 -16.23 -0.99 23.98
N LYS A 131 -15.89 -2.22 23.57
CA LYS A 131 -14.50 -2.61 23.30
C LYS A 131 -14.11 -2.24 21.85
N ASP A 132 -13.79 -0.98 21.61
CA ASP A 132 -13.48 -0.45 20.26
C ASP A 132 -12.42 -1.25 19.49
N LYS A 133 -11.48 -1.88 20.19
CA LYS A 133 -10.44 -2.72 19.55
C LYS A 133 -10.99 -3.94 18.84
N ALA A 134 -12.19 -4.42 19.20
CA ALA A 134 -12.82 -5.57 18.58
C ALA A 134 -13.15 -5.35 17.11
N ILE A 135 -13.47 -4.09 16.69
CA ILE A 135 -13.68 -3.79 15.27
C ILE A 135 -12.41 -3.98 14.44
N GLY A 136 -11.23 -3.67 15.01
CA GLY A 136 -9.94 -3.91 14.34
C GLY A 136 -9.70 -5.39 14.04
N PHE A 137 -10.11 -6.29 14.94
CA PHE A 137 -10.08 -7.72 14.70
C PHE A 137 -11.00 -8.13 13.54
N LEU A 138 -12.25 -7.63 13.50
CA LEU A 138 -13.20 -7.91 12.41
C LEU A 138 -12.70 -7.38 11.06
N VAL A 139 -12.09 -6.19 11.03
CA VAL A 139 -11.40 -5.67 9.84
C VAL A 139 -10.30 -6.64 9.40
N GLY A 140 -9.47 -7.10 10.32
CA GLY A 140 -8.39 -8.06 10.04
C GLY A 140 -8.91 -9.38 9.46
N GLN A 141 -10.01 -9.94 10.00
CA GLN A 141 -10.65 -11.14 9.48
C GLN A 141 -11.23 -10.93 8.08
N THR A 142 -11.86 -9.79 7.82
CA THR A 142 -12.36 -9.43 6.49
C THR A 142 -11.22 -9.29 5.48
N MET A 143 -10.14 -8.60 5.86
CA MET A 143 -8.95 -8.47 5.02
C MET A 143 -8.34 -9.83 4.69
N LYS A 144 -8.28 -10.75 5.66
CA LYS A 144 -7.81 -12.13 5.46
C LYS A 144 -8.70 -12.90 4.50
N ALA A 145 -10.03 -12.83 4.67
CA ALA A 145 -11.01 -13.47 3.79
C ALA A 145 -10.89 -12.97 2.35
N MET A 146 -10.62 -11.68 2.17
CA MET A 146 -10.41 -11.02 0.87
C MET A 146 -8.96 -11.12 0.36
N LYS A 147 -8.09 -11.90 1.02
CA LYS A 147 -6.67 -12.08 0.66
C LYS A 147 -5.91 -10.75 0.51
N GLY A 148 -6.21 -9.78 1.37
CA GLY A 148 -5.61 -8.44 1.34
C GLY A 148 -6.11 -7.51 0.25
N LYS A 149 -7.05 -7.92 -0.60
CA LYS A 149 -7.55 -7.13 -1.75
C LYS A 149 -8.68 -6.17 -1.41
N ALA A 150 -9.21 -6.17 -0.18
CA ALA A 150 -10.24 -5.23 0.23
C ALA A 150 -9.65 -3.85 0.57
N ASN A 151 -10.47 -2.79 0.38
CA ASN A 151 -10.13 -1.47 0.89
C ASN A 151 -10.43 -1.43 2.41
N PRO A 152 -9.41 -1.29 3.29
CA PRO A 152 -9.62 -1.32 4.75
C PRO A 152 -10.56 -0.23 5.25
N GLY A 153 -10.52 0.96 4.63
CA GLY A 153 -11.41 2.08 4.99
C GLY A 153 -12.88 1.76 4.68
N LEU A 154 -13.14 1.17 3.52
CA LEU A 154 -14.49 0.76 3.12
C LEU A 154 -14.99 -0.41 3.98
N VAL A 155 -14.14 -1.39 4.28
CA VAL A 155 -14.44 -2.48 5.22
C VAL A 155 -14.84 -1.94 6.59
N ASN A 156 -14.07 -1.00 7.13
CA ASN A 156 -14.35 -0.38 8.43
C ASN A 156 -15.67 0.40 8.41
N LYS A 157 -15.98 1.10 7.30
CA LYS A 157 -17.26 1.80 7.11
C LYS A 157 -18.42 0.81 7.15
N ILE A 158 -18.35 -0.27 6.35
CA ILE A 158 -19.40 -1.29 6.28
C ILE A 158 -19.61 -1.99 7.64
N LEU A 159 -18.50 -2.32 8.34
CA LEU A 159 -18.60 -2.90 9.69
C LEU A 159 -19.35 -1.98 10.65
N LYS A 160 -19.04 -0.68 10.65
CA LYS A 160 -19.72 0.30 11.52
C LYS A 160 -21.21 0.51 11.17
N GLU A 161 -21.60 0.26 9.93
CA GLU A 161 -23.02 0.31 9.51
C GLU A 161 -23.80 -0.92 9.94
N LEU A 162 -23.12 -2.08 10.08
CA LEU A 162 -23.76 -3.36 10.40
C LEU A 162 -23.73 -3.75 11.87
N LEU A 163 -22.87 -3.11 12.69
CA LEU A 163 -22.67 -3.40 14.11
C LEU A 163 -23.42 -2.42 15.01
#